data_0a4d0bd673a75530155326e4df0b0623
#
_entry.id   0a4d0bd673a75530155326e4df0b0623
#
_cell.length_a   1.000
_cell.length_b   1.000
_cell.length_c   1.000
_cell.angle_alpha   90.00
_cell.angle_beta   90.00
_cell.angle_gamma   90.00
#
_symmetry.space_group_name_H-M   'P 1'
#
loop_
_entity.id
_entity.type
_entity.pdbx_description
1 polymer ?
#
loop_
_entity_poly.entity_id
_entity_poly.type
_entity_poly.pdbx_seq_one_letter_code
_entity_poly.pdbx_strand_id
1 'polypeptide(L)'
;MAEVALRFEPDIIAGIDARGFLFAMPLALNLNCGIVMIRKAGKLPGKVLEESYALEYGTARLSLQSSRELAGKRVVLCDDLLATGGTLAASAKLIGRAGGTLTGAVCVIELTGLNGREKLPCDVVALQHYEF
;
A
#
# COMPACT_ATOMS: atom_id res chain seq x y z
N MET A 1 -12.86 -7.37 -3.48
CA MET A 1 -11.53 -7.16 -2.82
C MET A 1 -11.32 -8.04 -1.59
N ALA A 2 -12.32 -8.21 -0.75
CA ALA A 2 -12.13 -8.97 0.49
C ALA A 2 -11.69 -10.42 0.24
N GLU A 3 -12.32 -11.11 -0.69
CA GLU A 3 -11.93 -12.48 -1.03
C GLU A 3 -10.49 -12.60 -1.50
N VAL A 4 -10.05 -11.62 -2.28
CA VAL A 4 -8.70 -11.58 -2.82
C VAL A 4 -7.68 -11.27 -1.72
N ALA A 5 -7.97 -10.26 -0.88
CA ALA A 5 -7.09 -9.87 0.20
C ALA A 5 -6.95 -10.96 1.26
N LEU A 6 -8.00 -11.74 1.48
CA LEU A 6 -8.00 -12.85 2.44
C LEU A 6 -6.92 -13.89 2.11
N ARG A 7 -6.59 -14.05 0.84
CA ARG A 7 -5.53 -14.98 0.40
C ARG A 7 -4.16 -14.61 0.97
N PHE A 8 -3.97 -13.36 1.31
CA PHE A 8 -2.71 -12.85 1.90
C PHE A 8 -2.71 -12.85 3.43
N GLU A 9 -3.80 -13.30 4.04
CA GLU A 9 -3.96 -13.44 5.50
C GLU A 9 -3.59 -12.18 6.28
N PRO A 10 -4.19 -11.01 5.97
CA PRO A 10 -3.78 -9.76 6.59
C PRO A 10 -4.17 -9.65 8.06
N ASP A 11 -3.25 -9.13 8.86
CA ASP A 11 -3.55 -8.61 10.20
C ASP A 11 -3.94 -7.14 10.12
N ILE A 12 -3.35 -6.42 9.15
CA ILE A 12 -3.52 -4.98 8.96
C ILE A 12 -3.63 -4.68 7.47
N ILE A 13 -4.53 -3.77 7.13
CA ILE A 13 -4.63 -3.19 5.79
C ILE A 13 -3.95 -1.83 5.82
N ALA A 14 -3.02 -1.59 4.91
CA ALA A 14 -2.36 -0.29 4.74
C ALA A 14 -2.94 0.40 3.50
N GLY A 15 -3.69 1.46 3.73
CA GLY A 15 -4.30 2.25 2.66
C GLY A 15 -3.41 3.42 2.26
N ILE A 16 -3.36 3.72 0.98
CA ILE A 16 -2.50 4.76 0.42
C ILE A 16 -3.32 6.00 0.07
N ASP A 17 -2.84 7.16 0.52
CA ASP A 17 -3.45 8.48 0.32
C ASP A 17 -3.58 8.81 -1.17
N ALA A 18 -4.75 9.23 -1.66
CA ALA A 18 -5.97 9.42 -0.88
C ALA A 18 -7.06 8.42 -1.26
N ARG A 19 -7.12 8.05 -2.54
CA ARG A 19 -8.20 7.20 -3.04
C ARG A 19 -8.11 5.76 -2.53
N GLY A 20 -6.91 5.31 -2.17
CA GLY A 20 -6.73 4.00 -1.55
C GLY A 20 -7.52 3.85 -0.25
N PHE A 21 -7.74 4.95 0.48
CA PHE A 21 -8.50 4.92 1.73
C PHE A 21 -9.97 4.53 1.50
N LEU A 22 -10.53 4.86 0.34
CA LEU A 22 -11.92 4.52 0.00
C LEU A 22 -12.14 3.01 -0.08
N PHE A 23 -11.09 2.27 -0.40
CA PHE A 23 -11.15 0.81 -0.50
C PHE A 23 -10.56 0.13 0.73
N ALA A 24 -9.54 0.74 1.34
CA ALA A 24 -8.85 0.16 2.49
C ALA A 24 -9.75 0.07 3.72
N MET A 25 -10.50 1.12 4.03
CA MET A 25 -11.36 1.12 5.22
C MET A 25 -12.48 0.08 5.13
N PRO A 26 -13.28 0.03 4.04
CA PRO A 26 -14.29 -1.02 3.90
C PRO A 26 -13.68 -2.43 3.93
N LEU A 27 -12.50 -2.60 3.32
CA LEU A 27 -11.80 -3.88 3.31
C LEU A 27 -11.41 -4.31 4.71
N ALA A 28 -10.82 -3.42 5.49
CA ALA A 28 -10.42 -3.70 6.86
C ALA A 28 -11.61 -4.04 7.75
N LEU A 29 -12.72 -3.31 7.59
CA LEU A 29 -13.95 -3.59 8.32
C LEU A 29 -14.51 -4.97 7.96
N ASN A 30 -14.53 -5.29 6.68
CA ASN A 30 -15.06 -6.57 6.20
C ASN A 30 -14.24 -7.76 6.72
N LEU A 31 -12.92 -7.61 6.76
CA LEU A 31 -11.99 -8.66 7.19
C LEU A 31 -11.70 -8.62 8.70
N ASN A 32 -12.26 -7.65 9.41
CA ASN A 32 -12.01 -7.44 10.84
C ASN A 32 -10.52 -7.27 11.13
N CYS A 33 -9.84 -6.48 10.31
CA CYS A 33 -8.41 -6.17 10.44
C CYS A 33 -8.21 -4.77 10.97
N GLY A 34 -6.99 -4.50 11.46
CA GLY A 34 -6.56 -3.13 11.71
C GLY A 34 -6.31 -2.40 10.40
N ILE A 35 -6.19 -1.08 10.49
CA ILE A 35 -5.87 -0.23 9.34
C ILE A 35 -4.78 0.77 9.72
N VAL A 36 -3.85 1.00 8.79
CA VAL A 36 -2.89 2.11 8.90
C VAL A 36 -2.96 2.94 7.63
N MET A 37 -2.62 4.21 7.77
CA MET A 37 -2.62 5.16 6.66
C MET A 37 -1.19 5.43 6.22
N ILE A 38 -0.94 5.31 4.91
CA ILE A 38 0.29 5.80 4.28
C ILE A 38 -0.10 7.08 3.57
N ARG A 39 0.48 8.20 3.99
CA ARG A 39 0.09 9.51 3.54
C ARG A 39 1.26 10.25 2.93
N LYS A 40 0.95 11.27 2.13
CA LYS A 40 1.96 12.19 1.62
C LYS A 40 2.66 12.86 2.78
N ALA A 41 3.96 13.12 2.61
CA ALA A 41 4.79 13.67 3.68
C ALA A 41 4.21 14.96 4.27
N GLY A 42 4.31 15.09 5.58
CA GLY A 42 3.82 16.26 6.31
C GLY A 42 2.36 16.17 6.77
N LYS A 43 1.65 15.10 6.45
CA LYS A 43 0.23 14.97 6.78
C LYS A 43 -0.07 14.12 8.01
N LEU A 44 0.91 13.38 8.50
CA LEU A 44 0.75 12.55 9.70
C LEU A 44 1.39 13.23 10.90
N PRO A 45 0.74 13.18 12.08
CA PRO A 45 1.30 13.72 13.31
C PRO A 45 2.36 12.80 13.90
N GLY A 46 3.19 13.36 14.78
CA GLY A 46 4.15 12.60 15.55
C GLY A 46 5.36 12.16 14.75
N LYS A 47 6.02 11.12 15.23
CA LYS A 47 7.17 10.55 14.54
C LYS A 47 6.72 9.73 13.35
N VAL A 48 7.37 9.95 12.21
CA VAL A 48 7.05 9.24 10.97
C VAL A 48 8.30 8.67 10.35
N LEU A 49 8.11 7.61 9.56
CA LEU A 49 9.09 7.14 8.59
C LEU A 49 8.70 7.71 7.24
N GLU A 50 9.70 8.07 6.44
CA GLU A 50 9.45 8.62 5.10
C GLU A 50 10.25 7.85 4.06
N GLU A 51 9.66 7.70 2.88
CA GLU A 51 10.31 7.17 1.68
C GLU A 51 9.98 8.05 0.50
N SER A 52 10.99 8.31 -0.32
CA SER A 52 10.79 9.07 -1.56
C SER A 52 10.62 8.14 -2.74
N TYR A 53 9.97 8.66 -3.78
CA TYR A 53 9.84 7.97 -5.05
C TYR A 53 9.85 8.98 -6.19
N ALA A 54 10.32 8.53 -7.35
CA ALA A 54 10.47 9.39 -8.51
C ALA A 54 9.12 9.67 -9.16
N LEU A 55 8.92 10.92 -9.54
CA LEU A 55 7.83 11.37 -10.40
C LEU A 55 8.44 11.79 -11.74
N GLU A 56 7.60 12.00 -12.73
CA GLU A 56 8.04 12.50 -14.03
C GLU A 56 8.75 13.86 -13.92
N TYR A 57 8.31 14.70 -13.00
CA TYR A 57 8.80 16.08 -12.83
C TYR A 57 9.45 16.33 -11.47
N GLY A 58 9.98 15.31 -10.83
CA GLY A 58 10.64 15.49 -9.55
C GLY A 58 10.52 14.27 -8.67
N THR A 59 10.41 14.51 -7.37
CA THR A 59 10.24 13.44 -6.38
C THR A 59 9.08 13.77 -5.45
N ALA A 60 8.47 12.72 -4.92
CA ALA A 60 7.48 12.84 -3.86
C ALA A 60 7.89 11.95 -2.71
N ARG A 61 7.32 12.18 -1.54
CA ARG A 61 7.59 11.37 -0.35
C ARG A 61 6.29 10.91 0.28
N LEU A 62 6.32 9.68 0.75
CA LEU A 62 5.25 9.09 1.54
C LEU A 62 5.73 8.93 2.97
N SER A 63 4.80 8.94 3.90
CA SER A 63 5.08 8.79 5.32
C SER A 63 4.16 7.75 5.96
N LEU A 64 4.68 7.12 6.99
CA LEU A 64 3.97 6.15 7.82
C LEU A 64 4.33 6.48 9.27
N GLN A 65 3.34 6.49 10.16
CA GLN A 65 3.62 6.72 11.57
C GLN A 65 4.55 5.64 12.10
N SER A 66 5.61 6.09 12.78
CA SER A 66 6.57 5.19 13.42
C SER A 66 5.96 4.69 14.73
N SER A 67 5.44 3.46 14.71
CA SER A 67 4.84 2.84 15.87
C SER A 67 5.18 1.35 15.87
N ARG A 68 4.92 0.70 17.01
CA ARG A 68 5.15 -0.75 17.13
C ARG A 68 3.96 -1.57 16.64
N GLU A 69 2.91 -0.93 16.17
CA GLU A 69 1.68 -1.61 15.76
C GLU A 69 1.88 -2.58 14.61
N LEU A 70 2.84 -2.29 13.73
CA LEU A 70 3.11 -3.14 12.58
C LEU A 70 4.11 -4.26 12.87
N ALA A 71 4.83 -4.20 13.98
CA ALA A 71 5.90 -5.17 14.26
C ALA A 71 5.35 -6.61 14.28
N GLY A 72 5.88 -7.46 13.41
CA GLY A 72 5.46 -8.85 13.29
C GLY A 72 4.10 -9.08 12.67
N LYS A 73 3.43 -8.02 12.20
CA LYS A 73 2.10 -8.15 11.60
C LYS A 73 2.19 -8.39 10.10
N ARG A 74 1.23 -9.15 9.57
CA ARG A 74 1.07 -9.34 8.13
C ARG A 74 0.25 -8.18 7.59
N VAL A 75 0.82 -7.48 6.63
CA VAL A 75 0.25 -6.25 6.07
C VAL A 75 -0.07 -6.46 4.59
N VAL A 76 -1.26 -6.04 4.19
CA VAL A 76 -1.67 -5.98 2.79
C VAL A 76 -1.82 -4.51 2.41
N LEU A 77 -1.13 -4.09 1.35
CA LEU A 77 -1.29 -2.76 0.77
C LEU A 77 -2.58 -2.70 -0.04
N CYS A 78 -3.26 -1.56 0.03
CA CYS A 78 -4.49 -1.33 -0.72
C CYS A 78 -4.44 0.04 -1.38
N ASP A 79 -4.60 0.06 -2.69
CA ASP A 79 -4.68 1.31 -3.46
C ASP A 79 -5.74 1.15 -4.57
N ASP A 80 -6.07 2.26 -5.20
CA ASP A 80 -7.03 2.26 -6.31
C ASP A 80 -6.35 1.85 -7.63
N LEU A 81 -5.12 2.26 -7.84
CA LEU A 81 -4.44 2.16 -9.13
C LEU A 81 -3.00 1.70 -8.98
N LEU A 82 -2.62 0.71 -9.77
CA LEU A 82 -1.22 0.35 -9.99
C LEU A 82 -0.84 0.81 -11.39
N ALA A 83 -0.05 1.88 -11.47
CA ALA A 83 0.48 2.40 -12.72
C ALA A 83 1.97 2.07 -12.84
N THR A 84 2.85 3.00 -12.52
CA THR A 84 4.30 2.76 -12.60
C THR A 84 4.84 1.93 -11.45
N GLY A 85 4.11 1.85 -10.35
CA GLY A 85 4.50 1.08 -9.16
C GLY A 85 5.33 1.86 -8.15
N GLY A 86 5.67 3.12 -8.42
CA GLY A 86 6.51 3.91 -7.52
C GLY A 86 5.91 4.11 -6.14
N THR A 87 4.64 4.47 -6.09
CA THR A 87 3.91 4.67 -4.83
C THR A 87 3.84 3.40 -3.99
N LEU A 88 3.46 2.28 -4.63
CA LEU A 88 3.36 1.00 -3.94
C LEU A 88 4.73 0.49 -3.51
N ALA A 89 5.77 0.68 -4.32
CA ALA A 89 7.13 0.28 -3.97
C ALA A 89 7.66 1.07 -2.76
N ALA A 90 7.43 2.38 -2.72
CA ALA A 90 7.81 3.19 -1.57
C ALA A 90 7.04 2.78 -0.32
N SER A 91 5.75 2.49 -0.48
CA SER A 91 4.90 2.00 0.62
C SER A 91 5.39 0.67 1.16
N ALA A 92 5.81 -0.24 0.28
CA ALA A 92 6.37 -1.53 0.67
C ALA A 92 7.62 -1.35 1.54
N LYS A 93 8.50 -0.40 1.17
CA LYS A 93 9.69 -0.09 1.98
C LYS A 93 9.31 0.44 3.36
N LEU A 94 8.32 1.32 3.44
CA LEU A 94 7.85 1.86 4.71
C LEU A 94 7.34 0.75 5.64
N ILE A 95 6.54 -0.18 5.11
CA ILE A 95 6.03 -1.31 5.88
C ILE A 95 7.18 -2.15 6.45
N GLY A 96 8.16 -2.47 5.61
CA GLY A 96 9.33 -3.25 6.04
C GLY A 96 10.14 -2.52 7.12
N ARG A 97 10.37 -1.22 6.96
CA ARG A 97 11.10 -0.40 7.94
C ARG A 97 10.35 -0.30 9.27
N ALA A 98 9.02 -0.35 9.22
CA ALA A 98 8.19 -0.33 10.43
C ALA A 98 8.10 -1.69 11.13
N GLY A 99 8.73 -2.72 10.56
CA GLY A 99 8.75 -4.06 11.15
C GLY A 99 7.60 -4.96 10.71
N GLY A 100 6.78 -4.50 9.76
CA GLY A 100 5.70 -5.32 9.22
C GLY A 100 6.18 -6.29 8.15
N THR A 101 5.43 -7.34 7.94
CA THR A 101 5.66 -8.29 6.86
C THR A 101 4.63 -8.04 5.77
N LEU A 102 5.10 -7.59 4.61
CA LEU A 102 4.22 -7.36 3.47
C LEU A 102 3.90 -8.68 2.80
N THR A 103 2.63 -9.10 2.86
CA THR A 103 2.20 -10.38 2.29
C THR A 103 1.56 -10.24 0.93
N GLY A 104 1.10 -9.06 0.58
CA GLY A 104 0.50 -8.84 -0.73
C GLY A 104 0.01 -7.42 -0.90
N ALA A 105 -0.44 -7.10 -2.10
CA ALA A 105 -1.07 -5.84 -2.41
C ALA A 105 -2.32 -6.09 -3.26
N VAL A 106 -3.34 -5.29 -3.02
CA VAL A 106 -4.57 -5.32 -3.81
C VAL A 106 -4.84 -3.92 -4.35
N CYS A 107 -5.28 -3.86 -5.59
CA CYS A 107 -5.70 -2.61 -6.22
C CYS A 107 -6.92 -2.86 -7.10
N VAL A 108 -7.64 -1.78 -7.40
CA VAL A 108 -8.82 -1.91 -8.25
C VAL A 108 -8.41 -2.04 -9.71
N ILE A 109 -7.49 -1.20 -10.16
CA ILE A 109 -7.08 -1.13 -11.56
C ILE A 109 -5.57 -1.27 -11.68
N GLU A 110 -5.13 -2.07 -12.63
CA GLU A 110 -3.72 -2.14 -13.04
C GLU A 110 -3.58 -1.70 -14.48
N LEU A 111 -2.61 -0.82 -14.75
CA LEU A 111 -2.19 -0.44 -16.08
C LEU A 111 -1.01 -1.34 -16.48
N THR A 112 -1.32 -2.45 -17.14
CA THR A 112 -0.35 -3.53 -17.34
C THR A 112 0.83 -3.14 -18.22
N GLY A 113 0.62 -2.22 -19.16
CA GLY A 113 1.69 -1.76 -20.05
C GLY A 113 2.84 -1.03 -19.36
N LEU A 114 2.64 -0.59 -18.12
CA LEU A 114 3.67 0.12 -17.35
C LEU A 114 4.52 -0.80 -16.48
N ASN A 115 4.17 -2.09 -16.40
CA ASN A 115 4.92 -3.10 -15.65
C ASN A 115 5.19 -2.74 -14.18
N GLY A 116 4.25 -2.02 -13.55
CA GLY A 116 4.43 -1.53 -12.19
C GLY A 116 4.61 -2.64 -11.15
N ARG A 117 3.97 -3.79 -11.35
CA ARG A 117 4.07 -4.90 -10.39
C ARG A 117 5.49 -5.46 -10.26
N GLU A 118 6.33 -5.27 -11.26
CA GLU A 118 7.73 -5.73 -11.22
C GLU A 118 8.55 -5.00 -10.16
N LYS A 119 8.12 -3.81 -9.74
CA LYS A 119 8.80 -3.03 -8.71
C LYS A 119 8.44 -3.47 -7.30
N LEU A 120 7.46 -4.34 -7.15
CA LEU A 120 6.95 -4.74 -5.84
C LEU A 120 7.58 -6.04 -5.37
N PRO A 121 7.91 -6.15 -4.08
CA PRO A 121 8.51 -7.36 -3.52
C PRO A 121 7.48 -8.43 -3.13
N CYS A 122 6.23 -8.26 -3.53
CA CYS A 122 5.12 -9.15 -3.15
C CYS A 122 4.19 -9.36 -4.32
N ASP A 123 3.31 -10.33 -4.20
CA ASP A 123 2.25 -10.57 -5.17
C ASP A 123 1.25 -9.42 -5.14
N VAL A 124 0.73 -9.08 -6.31
CA VAL A 124 -0.28 -8.04 -6.49
C VAL A 124 -1.47 -8.63 -7.21
N VAL A 125 -2.66 -8.37 -6.70
CA VAL A 125 -3.90 -8.71 -7.39
C VAL A 125 -4.67 -7.44 -7.70
N ALA A 126 -5.04 -7.27 -8.96
CA ALA A 126 -5.90 -6.18 -9.42
C ALA A 126 -7.24 -6.75 -9.85
N LEU A 127 -8.31 -6.00 -9.63
CA LEU A 127 -9.65 -6.43 -10.03
C LEU A 127 -9.88 -6.22 -11.52
N GLN A 128 -9.26 -5.21 -12.11
CA GLN A 128 -9.35 -4.89 -13.54
C GLN A 128 -7.97 -4.58 -14.08
N HIS A 129 -7.76 -4.93 -15.34
CA HIS A 129 -6.49 -4.72 -16.03
C HIS A 129 -6.74 -3.98 -17.33
N TYR A 130 -5.93 -2.95 -17.60
CA TYR A 130 -5.96 -2.21 -18.85
C TYR A 130 -4.55 -2.10 -19.41
N GLU A 131 -4.42 -2.29 -20.71
CA GLU A 131 -3.15 -2.10 -21.41
C GLU A 131 -2.99 -0.63 -21.82
N PHE A 132 -2.00 0.04 -21.26
CA PHE A 132 -1.65 1.41 -21.63
C PHE A 132 -0.16 1.58 -21.62
#